data_5e14486baf448095b5f8045ef115b1e2
#
_entry.id   5e14486baf448095b5f8045ef115b1e2
#
_cell.length_a   1.000
_cell.length_b   1.000
_cell.length_c   1.000
_cell.angle_alpha   90.00
_cell.angle_beta   90.00
_cell.angle_gamma   90.00
#
_symmetry.space_group_name_H-M   'P 1'
#
loop_
_entity.id
_entity.type
_entity.pdbx_description
1 polymer ?
#
loop_
_entity_poly.entity_id
_entity_poly.type
_entity_poly.pdbx_seq_one_letter_code
_entity_poly.pdbx_strand_id
1 'polypeptide(L)'
;REGADLLYKGSFARRIAEVYEEQGGLLRYDDLASYEPEEAAPIRTTYRGLEVYQSAPNSQGIVLLMALNILEGFDLAAMGHNSPDYVHVVTEAMKLAFADRNHYITDPRFADIPVDALLSQSYGDLRRGLIRLDRAILGVAPPGDPAGGAPVLSPHRVTYETQPSTVEQSADALSSDHGGETSSFSIADRFGNLVSVTHSVNGGFGSGMVVEGLGFVLNNRMLYFSLDADNVNALEPGKRTRHTVNPALAMKDGKPYLAW
;
A
#
# COMPACT_ATOMS: atom_id res chain seq x y z
N ARG A 1 29.21 -3.01 -20.78
CA ARG A 1 28.31 -2.66 -19.66
C ARG A 1 26.92 -3.11 -20.09
N GLU A 2 26.41 -4.13 -19.42
CA GLU A 2 25.20 -4.87 -19.85
C GLU A 2 23.89 -4.24 -19.33
N GLY A 3 23.99 -3.20 -18.45
CA GLY A 3 22.81 -2.51 -17.93
C GLY A 3 21.86 -3.44 -17.18
N ALA A 4 20.54 -3.23 -17.34
CA ALA A 4 19.51 -4.05 -16.71
C ALA A 4 19.53 -5.52 -17.20
N ASP A 5 19.99 -5.76 -18.42
CA ASP A 5 20.05 -7.12 -18.98
C ASP A 5 20.97 -8.04 -18.19
N LEU A 6 22.00 -7.51 -17.51
CA LEU A 6 22.83 -8.33 -16.61
C LEU A 6 21.98 -9.01 -15.52
N LEU A 7 21.05 -8.27 -14.92
CA LEU A 7 20.17 -8.75 -13.85
C LEU A 7 19.05 -9.65 -14.38
N TYR A 8 18.42 -9.27 -15.47
CA TYR A 8 17.17 -9.91 -15.92
C TYR A 8 17.38 -11.01 -16.97
N LYS A 9 18.43 -10.91 -17.81
CA LYS A 9 18.68 -11.85 -18.94
C LYS A 9 20.09 -12.44 -18.94
N GLY A 10 21.00 -11.82 -18.19
CA GLY A 10 22.42 -12.16 -18.17
C GLY A 10 22.79 -13.22 -17.15
N SER A 11 24.05 -13.17 -16.71
CA SER A 11 24.61 -14.14 -15.78
C SER A 11 23.95 -14.08 -14.40
N PHE A 12 23.50 -12.92 -13.95
CA PHE A 12 22.81 -12.78 -12.65
C PHE A 12 21.47 -13.51 -12.65
N ALA A 13 20.66 -13.34 -13.71
CA ALA A 13 19.39 -14.06 -13.85
C ALA A 13 19.57 -15.57 -13.77
N ARG A 14 20.57 -16.10 -14.50
CA ARG A 14 20.87 -17.53 -14.51
C ARG A 14 21.28 -18.02 -13.12
N ARG A 15 22.17 -17.29 -12.45
CA ARG A 15 22.64 -17.69 -11.13
C ARG A 15 21.55 -17.62 -10.07
N ILE A 16 20.67 -16.62 -10.14
CA ILE A 16 19.50 -16.54 -9.25
C ILE A 16 18.59 -17.76 -9.47
N ALA A 17 18.25 -18.06 -10.71
CA ALA A 17 17.38 -19.19 -11.05
C ALA A 17 17.96 -20.53 -10.59
N GLU A 18 19.26 -20.77 -10.80
CA GLU A 18 19.97 -21.95 -10.32
C GLU A 18 19.85 -22.11 -8.80
N VAL A 19 20.14 -21.06 -8.04
CA VAL A 19 20.06 -21.10 -6.56
C VAL A 19 18.63 -21.35 -6.08
N TYR A 20 17.63 -20.75 -6.74
CA TYR A 20 16.24 -21.04 -6.40
C TYR A 20 15.86 -22.49 -6.67
N GLU A 21 16.30 -23.05 -7.78
CA GLU A 21 16.04 -24.45 -8.13
C GLU A 21 16.73 -25.41 -7.16
N GLU A 22 18.01 -25.17 -6.83
CA GLU A 22 18.79 -25.95 -5.86
C GLU A 22 18.13 -25.97 -4.46
N GLN A 23 17.46 -24.89 -4.08
CA GLN A 23 16.80 -24.74 -2.77
C GLN A 23 15.30 -25.07 -2.80
N GLY A 24 14.77 -25.58 -3.92
CA GLY A 24 13.36 -25.92 -4.06
C GLY A 24 12.43 -24.71 -4.21
N GLY A 25 12.97 -23.53 -4.53
CA GLY A 25 12.20 -22.33 -4.81
C GLY A 25 11.52 -22.38 -6.18
N LEU A 26 10.58 -21.46 -6.42
CA LEU A 26 9.72 -21.45 -7.61
C LEU A 26 10.25 -20.59 -8.75
N LEU A 27 11.09 -19.59 -8.47
CA LEU A 27 11.61 -18.65 -9.48
C LEU A 27 12.49 -19.37 -10.50
N ARG A 28 12.27 -19.09 -11.77
CA ARG A 28 13.01 -19.65 -12.90
C ARG A 28 13.62 -18.54 -13.76
N TYR A 29 14.55 -18.90 -14.63
CA TYR A 29 15.21 -17.96 -15.52
C TYR A 29 14.20 -17.18 -16.39
N ASP A 30 13.19 -17.86 -16.92
CA ASP A 30 12.20 -17.22 -17.81
C ASP A 30 11.33 -16.21 -17.08
N ASP A 31 11.10 -16.36 -15.76
CA ASP A 31 10.40 -15.37 -14.95
C ASP A 31 11.18 -14.04 -14.89
N LEU A 32 12.51 -14.14 -14.79
CA LEU A 32 13.38 -12.96 -14.81
C LEU A 32 13.52 -12.41 -16.22
N ALA A 33 13.76 -13.27 -17.21
CA ALA A 33 14.04 -12.87 -18.59
C ALA A 33 12.84 -12.21 -19.29
N SER A 34 11.62 -12.59 -18.89
CA SER A 34 10.37 -12.03 -19.41
C SER A 34 9.87 -10.83 -18.60
N TYR A 35 10.54 -10.48 -17.51
CA TYR A 35 10.11 -9.34 -16.68
C TYR A 35 10.32 -8.02 -17.43
N GLU A 36 9.26 -7.23 -17.49
CA GLU A 36 9.28 -5.86 -18.00
C GLU A 36 8.73 -4.90 -16.94
N PRO A 37 9.40 -3.76 -16.72
CA PRO A 37 8.87 -2.73 -15.83
C PRO A 37 7.61 -2.13 -16.46
N GLU A 38 6.64 -1.82 -15.61
CA GLU A 38 5.39 -1.19 -16.03
C GLU A 38 5.46 0.32 -15.82
N GLU A 39 5.07 1.05 -16.86
CA GLU A 39 4.77 2.46 -16.77
C GLU A 39 3.26 2.64 -16.60
N ALA A 40 2.83 3.20 -15.49
CA ALA A 40 1.43 3.45 -15.20
C ALA A 40 1.19 4.92 -14.87
N ALA A 41 0.05 5.44 -15.30
CA ALA A 41 -0.38 6.77 -14.86
C ALA A 41 -0.61 6.78 -13.34
N PRO A 42 -0.17 7.82 -12.63
CA PRO A 42 -0.43 7.93 -11.21
C PRO A 42 -1.92 8.14 -10.95
N ILE A 43 -2.38 7.64 -9.81
CA ILE A 43 -3.69 7.98 -9.26
C ILE A 43 -3.57 9.23 -8.38
N ARG A 44 -4.66 9.99 -8.21
CA ARG A 44 -4.63 11.25 -7.47
C ARG A 44 -5.94 11.54 -6.74
N THR A 45 -5.82 12.41 -5.74
CA THR A 45 -6.95 13.14 -5.14
C THR A 45 -6.55 14.59 -4.86
N THR A 46 -7.52 15.39 -4.47
CA THR A 46 -7.27 16.74 -3.95
C THR A 46 -7.42 16.72 -2.43
N TYR A 47 -6.54 17.42 -1.74
CA TYR A 47 -6.62 17.61 -0.29
C TYR A 47 -6.17 19.01 0.07
N ARG A 48 -7.09 19.82 0.60
CA ARG A 48 -6.83 21.21 1.04
C ARG A 48 -6.09 22.07 0.01
N GLY A 49 -6.51 21.95 -1.25
CA GLY A 49 -5.93 22.71 -2.36
C GLY A 49 -4.64 22.14 -2.94
N LEU A 50 -4.19 20.97 -2.47
CA LEU A 50 -3.11 20.21 -3.07
C LEU A 50 -3.67 19.07 -3.93
N GLU A 51 -3.09 18.84 -5.09
CA GLU A 51 -3.27 17.60 -5.84
C GLU A 51 -2.21 16.60 -5.35
N VAL A 52 -2.63 15.50 -4.75
CA VAL A 52 -1.75 14.47 -4.19
C VAL A 52 -1.75 13.25 -5.10
N TYR A 53 -0.57 12.82 -5.51
CA TYR A 53 -0.36 11.74 -6.46
C TYR A 53 0.30 10.54 -5.80
N GLN A 54 -0.14 9.35 -6.19
CA GLN A 54 0.39 8.07 -5.74
C GLN A 54 0.52 7.10 -6.90
N SER A 55 1.34 6.07 -6.72
CA SER A 55 1.39 4.94 -7.66
C SER A 55 0.03 4.22 -7.70
N ALA A 56 -0.37 3.82 -8.91
CA ALA A 56 -1.59 3.04 -9.11
C ALA A 56 -1.50 1.64 -8.45
N PRO A 57 -2.61 0.93 -8.26
CA PRO A 57 -2.57 -0.49 -7.89
C PRO A 57 -1.72 -1.30 -8.89
N ASN A 58 -0.98 -2.24 -8.40
CA ASN A 58 -0.97 -3.02 -7.16
C ASN A 58 -0.30 -2.34 -5.95
N SER A 59 0.18 -1.10 -6.06
CA SER A 59 0.63 -0.31 -4.91
C SER A 59 -0.54 0.00 -3.97
N GLN A 60 -0.26 0.00 -2.67
CA GLN A 60 -1.24 0.47 -1.68
C GLN A 60 -1.26 1.99 -1.51
N GLY A 61 -0.64 2.77 -2.40
CA GLY A 61 -0.65 4.24 -2.37
C GLY A 61 -2.04 4.85 -2.30
N ILE A 62 -3.04 4.16 -2.86
CA ILE A 62 -4.45 4.53 -2.77
C ILE A 62 -4.95 4.70 -1.32
N VAL A 63 -4.35 4.00 -0.34
CA VAL A 63 -4.72 4.13 1.08
C VAL A 63 -4.54 5.56 1.58
N LEU A 64 -3.40 6.19 1.22
CA LEU A 64 -3.17 7.59 1.57
C LEU A 64 -4.26 8.49 0.97
N LEU A 65 -4.57 8.30 -0.31
CA LEU A 65 -5.55 9.14 -1.00
C LEU A 65 -6.96 8.97 -0.42
N MET A 66 -7.38 7.74 -0.14
CA MET A 66 -8.66 7.48 0.55
C MET A 66 -8.69 8.11 1.95
N ALA A 67 -7.61 7.94 2.72
CA ALA A 67 -7.52 8.55 4.04
C ALA A 67 -7.61 10.07 3.98
N LEU A 68 -6.95 10.73 3.01
CA LEU A 68 -7.04 12.17 2.80
C LEU A 68 -8.48 12.62 2.47
N ASN A 69 -9.19 11.88 1.60
CA ASN A 69 -10.60 12.16 1.29
C ASN A 69 -11.51 12.06 2.53
N ILE A 70 -11.26 11.09 3.39
CA ILE A 70 -11.98 10.95 4.66
C ILE A 70 -11.65 12.14 5.58
N LEU A 71 -10.38 12.51 5.68
CA LEU A 71 -9.89 13.55 6.57
C LEU A 71 -10.25 14.98 6.12
N GLU A 72 -10.59 15.17 4.84
CA GLU A 72 -10.92 16.51 4.28
C GLU A 72 -12.04 17.22 5.07
N GLY A 73 -12.99 16.47 5.61
CA GLY A 73 -14.12 17.02 6.36
C GLY A 73 -13.85 17.31 7.84
N PHE A 74 -12.63 17.07 8.35
CA PHE A 74 -12.29 17.38 9.74
C PHE A 74 -11.38 18.59 9.82
N ASP A 75 -11.60 19.46 10.81
CA ASP A 75 -10.67 20.54 11.11
C ASP A 75 -9.52 20.04 11.99
N LEU A 76 -8.57 19.35 11.35
CA LEU A 76 -7.41 18.80 12.06
C LEU A 76 -6.53 19.89 12.69
N ALA A 77 -6.55 21.13 12.14
CA ALA A 77 -5.79 22.23 12.71
C ALA A 77 -6.38 22.67 14.05
N ALA A 78 -7.71 22.77 14.13
CA ALA A 78 -8.41 23.12 15.36
C ALA A 78 -8.29 22.04 16.44
N MET A 79 -8.15 20.75 16.04
CA MET A 79 -7.92 19.65 16.99
C MET A 79 -6.54 19.76 17.67
N GLY A 80 -5.59 20.42 17.04
CA GLY A 80 -4.20 20.51 17.52
C GLY A 80 -3.35 19.30 17.13
N HIS A 81 -2.11 19.56 16.75
CA HIS A 81 -1.17 18.52 16.31
C HIS A 81 -0.91 17.50 17.42
N ASN A 82 -1.06 16.21 17.11
CA ASN A 82 -0.87 15.09 18.04
C ASN A 82 -1.78 15.13 19.29
N SER A 83 -2.87 15.89 19.28
CA SER A 83 -3.88 15.77 20.33
C SER A 83 -4.58 14.40 20.29
N PRO A 84 -5.24 13.97 21.37
CA PRO A 84 -6.04 12.74 21.36
C PRO A 84 -7.07 12.70 20.23
N ASP A 85 -7.78 13.80 19.98
CA ASP A 85 -8.79 13.89 18.92
C ASP A 85 -8.16 13.77 17.54
N TYR A 86 -7.01 14.42 17.31
CA TYR A 86 -6.26 14.33 16.07
C TYR A 86 -5.81 12.89 15.81
N VAL A 87 -5.16 12.25 16.80
CA VAL A 87 -4.67 10.87 16.67
C VAL A 87 -5.84 9.90 16.45
N HIS A 88 -6.95 10.09 17.18
CA HIS A 88 -8.14 9.29 17.03
C HIS A 88 -8.70 9.36 15.59
N VAL A 89 -8.96 10.55 15.08
CA VAL A 89 -9.55 10.75 13.76
C VAL A 89 -8.65 10.21 12.64
N VAL A 90 -7.34 10.46 12.71
CA VAL A 90 -6.39 9.95 11.74
C VAL A 90 -6.34 8.42 11.78
N THR A 91 -6.33 7.83 12.96
CA THR A 91 -6.33 6.36 13.12
C THR A 91 -7.59 5.73 12.57
N GLU A 92 -8.76 6.30 12.85
CA GLU A 92 -10.04 5.77 12.34
C GLU A 92 -10.12 5.90 10.80
N ALA A 93 -9.67 7.02 10.23
CA ALA A 93 -9.59 7.19 8.77
C ALA A 93 -8.68 6.13 8.13
N MET A 94 -7.53 5.86 8.74
CA MET A 94 -6.61 4.81 8.28
C MET A 94 -7.25 3.42 8.38
N LYS A 95 -7.94 3.08 9.50
CA LYS A 95 -8.64 1.79 9.63
C LYS A 95 -9.63 1.56 8.48
N LEU A 96 -10.40 2.58 8.13
CA LEU A 96 -11.38 2.52 7.05
C LEU A 96 -10.70 2.35 5.68
N ALA A 97 -9.66 3.13 5.40
CA ALA A 97 -8.90 3.03 4.17
C ALA A 97 -8.18 1.67 4.02
N PHE A 98 -7.65 1.12 5.11
CA PHE A 98 -7.05 -0.21 5.10
C PHE A 98 -8.07 -1.34 4.92
N ALA A 99 -9.29 -1.19 5.45
CA ALA A 99 -10.36 -2.16 5.21
C ALA A 99 -10.69 -2.25 3.71
N ASP A 100 -10.83 -1.09 3.06
CA ASP A 100 -11.08 -1.02 1.63
C ASP A 100 -9.90 -1.56 0.81
N ARG A 101 -8.65 -1.23 1.20
CA ARG A 101 -7.45 -1.82 0.59
C ARG A 101 -7.47 -3.35 0.63
N ASN A 102 -7.78 -3.91 1.78
CA ASN A 102 -7.75 -5.36 1.95
C ASN A 102 -8.77 -6.09 1.07
N HIS A 103 -9.88 -5.41 0.75
CA HIS A 103 -10.96 -5.95 -0.05
C HIS A 103 -10.77 -5.75 -1.55
N TYR A 104 -10.21 -4.59 -1.97
CA TYR A 104 -10.19 -4.20 -3.38
C TYR A 104 -8.81 -4.24 -4.03
N ILE A 105 -7.71 -4.06 -3.27
CA ILE A 105 -6.41 -3.77 -3.89
C ILE A 105 -5.60 -5.04 -4.11
N THR A 106 -5.34 -5.31 -5.39
CA THR A 106 -4.55 -6.42 -5.91
C THR A 106 -3.88 -6.03 -7.23
N ASP A 107 -3.39 -6.98 -7.99
CA ASP A 107 -2.93 -6.78 -9.37
C ASP A 107 -4.15 -6.50 -10.29
N PRO A 108 -4.22 -5.33 -10.96
CA PRO A 108 -5.35 -4.97 -11.81
C PRO A 108 -5.53 -5.87 -13.04
N ARG A 109 -4.55 -6.71 -13.36
CA ARG A 109 -4.68 -7.73 -14.40
C ARG A 109 -5.54 -8.93 -13.97
N PHE A 110 -5.81 -9.07 -12.66
CA PHE A 110 -6.53 -10.20 -12.06
C PHE A 110 -7.88 -9.82 -11.44
N ALA A 111 -8.14 -8.53 -11.26
CA ALA A 111 -9.43 -8.05 -10.76
C ALA A 111 -9.70 -6.62 -11.25
N ASP A 112 -10.98 -6.31 -11.44
CA ASP A 112 -11.41 -4.94 -11.69
C ASP A 112 -11.43 -4.15 -10.37
N ILE A 113 -10.59 -3.13 -10.29
CA ILE A 113 -10.42 -2.31 -9.09
C ILE A 113 -11.14 -0.98 -9.33
N PRO A 114 -12.19 -0.64 -8.58
CA PRO A 114 -12.98 0.57 -8.79
C PRO A 114 -12.26 1.82 -8.26
N VAL A 115 -11.08 2.14 -8.81
CA VAL A 115 -10.19 3.20 -8.33
C VAL A 115 -10.89 4.55 -8.26
N ASP A 116 -11.60 4.95 -9.32
CA ASP A 116 -12.27 6.25 -9.37
C ASP A 116 -13.39 6.36 -8.33
N ALA A 117 -14.12 5.28 -8.11
CA ALA A 117 -15.17 5.25 -7.11
C ALA A 117 -14.60 5.28 -5.67
N LEU A 118 -13.52 4.52 -5.41
CA LEU A 118 -12.81 4.55 -4.12
C LEU A 118 -12.20 5.92 -3.82
N LEU A 119 -11.80 6.66 -4.83
CA LEU A 119 -11.21 8.00 -4.69
C LEU A 119 -12.24 9.14 -4.85
N SER A 120 -13.51 8.82 -5.04
CA SER A 120 -14.54 9.86 -5.12
C SER A 120 -14.73 10.54 -3.75
N GLN A 121 -15.00 11.85 -3.79
CA GLN A 121 -15.26 12.61 -2.57
C GLN A 121 -16.52 12.10 -1.85
N SER A 122 -17.55 11.70 -2.61
CA SER A 122 -18.79 11.14 -2.04
C SER A 122 -18.53 9.85 -1.27
N TYR A 123 -17.61 9.00 -1.74
CA TYR A 123 -17.20 7.82 -1.01
C TYR A 123 -16.40 8.18 0.27
N GLY A 124 -15.49 9.14 0.18
CA GLY A 124 -14.79 9.68 1.34
C GLY A 124 -15.75 10.20 2.42
N ASP A 125 -16.80 10.92 2.00
CA ASP A 125 -17.86 11.44 2.90
C ASP A 125 -18.65 10.31 3.56
N LEU A 126 -19.00 9.28 2.81
CA LEU A 126 -19.69 8.09 3.33
C LEU A 126 -18.84 7.38 4.40
N ARG A 127 -17.56 7.17 4.12
CA ARG A 127 -16.63 6.53 5.07
C ARG A 127 -16.40 7.40 6.30
N ARG A 128 -16.28 8.71 6.14
CA ARG A 128 -16.17 9.67 7.25
C ARG A 128 -17.35 9.61 8.20
N GLY A 129 -18.56 9.41 7.69
CA GLY A 129 -19.77 9.26 8.49
C GLY A 129 -19.73 8.10 9.51
N LEU A 130 -18.80 7.17 9.36
CA LEU A 130 -18.58 6.07 10.30
C LEU A 130 -17.66 6.46 11.46
N ILE A 131 -16.93 7.56 11.38
CA ILE A 131 -16.02 8.00 12.45
C ILE A 131 -16.83 8.71 13.54
N ARG A 132 -16.75 8.21 14.75
CA ARG A 132 -17.36 8.77 15.95
C ARG A 132 -16.28 9.39 16.82
N LEU A 133 -16.45 10.67 17.20
CA LEU A 133 -15.43 11.36 18.01
C LEU A 133 -15.38 10.87 19.46
N ASP A 134 -16.43 10.20 19.94
CA ASP A 134 -16.60 9.74 21.33
C ASP A 134 -16.18 8.27 21.52
N ARG A 135 -15.88 7.53 20.44
CA ARG A 135 -15.54 6.09 20.53
C ARG A 135 -14.84 5.58 19.30
N ALA A 136 -13.99 4.57 19.47
CA ALA A 136 -13.26 3.92 18.39
C ALA A 136 -14.08 2.81 17.70
N ILE A 137 -13.78 2.55 16.42
CA ILE A 137 -14.23 1.34 15.73
C ILE A 137 -13.43 0.16 16.31
N LEU A 138 -14.12 -0.87 16.77
CA LEU A 138 -13.50 -2.09 17.32
C LEU A 138 -13.03 -3.02 16.20
N GLY A 139 -11.86 -3.59 16.39
CA GLY A 139 -11.31 -4.61 15.49
C GLY A 139 -11.07 -4.09 14.08
N VAL A 140 -11.31 -4.95 13.09
CA VAL A 140 -11.17 -4.62 11.67
C VAL A 140 -12.45 -3.97 11.17
N ALA A 141 -12.35 -2.76 10.64
CA ALA A 141 -13.49 -2.10 10.00
C ALA A 141 -13.94 -2.91 8.76
N PRO A 142 -15.25 -2.98 8.47
CA PRO A 142 -15.72 -3.58 7.22
C PRO A 142 -15.35 -2.71 6.02
N PRO A 143 -15.10 -3.33 4.84
CA PRO A 143 -14.97 -2.58 3.60
C PRO A 143 -16.28 -1.85 3.27
N GLY A 144 -16.19 -0.72 2.59
CA GLY A 144 -17.34 -0.01 2.06
C GLY A 144 -17.71 -0.49 0.67
N ASP A 145 -18.87 -0.03 0.19
CA ASP A 145 -19.28 -0.21 -1.21
C ASP A 145 -19.10 1.11 -1.96
N PRO A 146 -18.06 1.26 -2.80
CA PRO A 146 -17.82 2.50 -3.54
C PRO A 146 -18.83 2.73 -4.68
N ALA A 147 -19.63 1.74 -5.06
CA ALA A 147 -20.70 1.90 -6.05
C ALA A 147 -21.94 2.62 -5.49
N GLY A 148 -21.93 2.98 -4.20
CA GLY A 148 -23.03 3.71 -3.56
C GLY A 148 -24.20 2.83 -3.15
N GLY A 149 -24.03 1.54 -3.15
CA GLY A 149 -24.92 0.59 -2.49
C GLY A 149 -24.89 0.80 -0.96
N ALA A 150 -25.87 0.21 -0.26
CA ALA A 150 -25.77 0.08 1.18
C ALA A 150 -24.42 -0.55 1.51
N PRO A 151 -23.77 -0.13 2.63
CA PRO A 151 -22.48 -0.72 3.00
C PRO A 151 -22.58 -2.23 2.84
N VAL A 152 -21.56 -2.84 2.19
CA VAL A 152 -21.55 -4.29 2.00
C VAL A 152 -21.95 -4.89 3.33
N LEU A 153 -23.19 -5.31 3.44
CA LEU A 153 -23.73 -5.97 4.60
C LEU A 153 -23.16 -7.40 4.64
N SER A 154 -21.84 -7.45 4.61
CA SER A 154 -21.14 -8.55 5.24
C SER A 154 -21.60 -8.59 6.69
N PRO A 155 -21.66 -9.76 7.35
CA PRO A 155 -22.09 -9.87 8.75
C PRO A 155 -21.28 -9.00 9.73
N HIS A 156 -20.32 -8.24 9.25
CA HIS A 156 -19.48 -7.33 10.00
C HIS A 156 -20.09 -5.93 10.04
N ARG A 157 -21.04 -5.72 10.95
CA ARG A 157 -21.40 -4.35 11.36
C ARG A 157 -20.18 -3.67 11.95
N VAL A 158 -20.02 -2.37 11.64
CA VAL A 158 -19.06 -1.57 12.39
C VAL A 158 -19.40 -1.65 13.87
N THR A 159 -18.49 -2.20 14.65
CA THR A 159 -18.64 -2.30 16.11
C THR A 159 -17.82 -1.19 16.72
N TYR A 160 -18.44 -0.43 17.62
CA TYR A 160 -17.78 0.63 18.36
C TYR A 160 -17.47 0.20 19.78
N GLU A 161 -16.39 0.71 20.32
CA GLU A 161 -16.05 0.54 21.73
C GLU A 161 -17.15 1.13 22.63
N THR A 162 -17.67 0.34 23.54
CA THR A 162 -18.72 0.76 24.48
C THR A 162 -18.18 1.09 25.86
N GLN A 163 -16.95 0.67 26.16
CA GLN A 163 -16.23 0.96 27.41
C GLN A 163 -14.71 0.96 27.12
N PRO A 164 -13.88 1.67 27.89
CA PRO A 164 -12.44 1.52 27.77
C PRO A 164 -12.07 0.07 28.08
N SER A 165 -11.86 -0.70 27.04
CA SER A 165 -11.38 -2.07 27.18
C SER A 165 -9.90 -2.04 27.50
N THR A 166 -9.50 -2.79 28.51
CA THR A 166 -8.15 -3.32 28.56
C THR A 166 -8.03 -4.24 27.35
N VAL A 167 -7.48 -3.70 26.26
CA VAL A 167 -7.22 -4.47 25.04
C VAL A 167 -6.18 -5.53 25.41
N GLU A 168 -6.61 -6.75 25.65
CA GLU A 168 -5.72 -7.89 25.47
C GLU A 168 -5.42 -7.93 23.98
N GLN A 169 -4.30 -7.32 23.61
CA GLN A 169 -3.73 -7.46 22.26
C GLN A 169 -3.47 -8.94 22.05
N SER A 170 -4.18 -9.56 21.13
CA SER A 170 -3.78 -10.87 20.66
C SER A 170 -2.37 -10.70 20.08
N ALA A 171 -1.38 -11.27 20.76
CA ALA A 171 0.03 -11.18 20.39
C ALA A 171 0.30 -11.68 18.97
N ASP A 172 -0.59 -12.47 18.39
CA ASP A 172 -0.50 -13.01 17.04
C ASP A 172 -0.66 -11.98 15.91
N ALA A 173 -1.29 -10.83 16.17
CA ALA A 173 -1.40 -9.76 15.17
C ALA A 173 -0.13 -8.88 15.08
N LEU A 174 0.76 -8.97 16.05
CA LEU A 174 1.98 -8.17 16.16
C LEU A 174 3.27 -9.00 16.03
N SER A 175 3.19 -10.31 15.88
CA SER A 175 4.36 -11.19 15.85
C SER A 175 5.13 -11.21 14.52
N SER A 176 4.75 -10.43 13.54
CA SER A 176 5.63 -10.13 12.41
C SER A 176 6.47 -8.87 12.73
N ASP A 177 7.26 -8.95 13.79
CA ASP A 177 8.37 -8.01 14.02
C ASP A 177 9.48 -8.26 12.98
N HIS A 178 9.10 -8.17 11.73
CA HIS A 178 10.00 -7.97 10.63
C HIS A 178 10.08 -6.48 10.43
N GLY A 179 10.89 -5.82 11.26
CA GLY A 179 11.23 -4.43 11.08
C GLY A 179 11.44 -4.17 9.58
N GLY A 180 10.46 -3.52 8.94
CA GLY A 180 10.52 -3.24 7.52
C GLY A 180 11.64 -2.24 7.28
N GLU A 181 12.67 -2.63 6.53
CA GLU A 181 13.73 -1.72 6.12
C GLU A 181 13.42 -1.19 4.73
N THR A 182 12.93 0.02 4.70
CA THR A 182 12.61 0.74 3.47
C THR A 182 13.39 2.05 3.48
N SER A 183 14.01 2.38 2.37
CA SER A 183 14.62 3.68 2.16
C SER A 183 13.84 4.46 1.11
N SER A 184 13.72 5.75 1.33
CA SER A 184 13.15 6.66 0.34
C SER A 184 14.06 7.87 0.17
N PHE A 185 14.03 8.45 -1.01
CA PHE A 185 14.67 9.73 -1.28
C PHE A 185 13.85 10.52 -2.28
N SER A 186 13.94 11.83 -2.18
CA SER A 186 13.30 12.76 -3.10
C SER A 186 14.33 13.73 -3.65
N ILE A 187 14.21 14.07 -4.92
CA ILE A 187 15.11 14.96 -5.63
C ILE A 187 14.30 16.07 -6.28
N ALA A 188 14.80 17.29 -6.15
CA ALA A 188 14.31 18.44 -6.92
C ALA A 188 15.47 19.06 -7.68
N ASP A 189 15.26 19.41 -8.94
CA ASP A 189 16.25 20.13 -9.73
C ASP A 189 15.90 21.63 -9.88
N ARG A 190 16.84 22.39 -10.45
CA ARG A 190 16.66 23.83 -10.71
C ARG A 190 15.59 24.17 -11.74
N PHE A 191 15.10 23.19 -12.47
CA PHE A 191 14.06 23.37 -13.50
C PHE A 191 12.66 23.08 -12.94
N GLY A 192 12.56 22.64 -11.66
CA GLY A 192 11.32 22.29 -11.01
C GLY A 192 10.88 20.85 -11.24
N ASN A 193 11.74 19.98 -11.76
CA ASN A 193 11.45 18.55 -11.81
C ASN A 193 11.55 17.96 -10.41
N LEU A 194 10.58 17.10 -10.05
CA LEU A 194 10.56 16.35 -8.81
C LEU A 194 10.60 14.85 -9.08
N VAL A 195 11.38 14.15 -8.30
CA VAL A 195 11.42 12.67 -8.28
C VAL A 195 11.24 12.20 -6.85
N SER A 196 10.35 11.24 -6.63
CA SER A 196 10.23 10.50 -5.38
C SER A 196 10.51 9.03 -5.66
N VAL A 197 11.38 8.44 -4.88
CA VAL A 197 11.78 7.03 -5.00
C VAL A 197 11.65 6.36 -3.64
N THR A 198 10.94 5.23 -3.63
CA THR A 198 10.91 4.33 -2.49
C THR A 198 11.40 2.97 -2.94
N HIS A 199 12.47 2.48 -2.35
CA HIS A 199 12.99 1.15 -2.62
C HIS A 199 13.07 0.33 -1.33
N SER A 200 12.84 -0.97 -1.45
CA SER A 200 12.74 -1.84 -0.30
C SER A 200 12.87 -3.29 -0.70
N VAL A 201 13.55 -4.06 0.12
CA VAL A 201 13.52 -5.53 0.07
C VAL A 201 12.43 -6.13 0.96
N ASN A 202 11.62 -5.27 1.59
CA ASN A 202 10.52 -5.50 2.51
C ASN A 202 10.99 -5.75 3.96
N GLY A 203 11.26 -6.99 4.39
CA GLY A 203 11.82 -7.26 5.72
C GLY A 203 13.29 -6.88 5.82
N GLY A 204 13.82 -6.71 7.05
CA GLY A 204 15.25 -6.58 7.28
C GLY A 204 16.00 -7.72 6.59
N PHE A 205 16.98 -7.42 5.76
CA PHE A 205 17.67 -8.37 4.88
C PHE A 205 16.73 -9.16 3.91
N GLY A 206 15.54 -8.67 3.63
CA GLY A 206 14.61 -9.28 2.68
C GLY A 206 14.29 -10.74 3.00
N SER A 207 14.58 -11.67 2.07
CA SER A 207 14.42 -13.11 2.28
C SER A 207 15.55 -13.73 3.10
N GLY A 208 16.60 -12.98 3.44
CA GLY A 208 17.85 -13.52 3.99
C GLY A 208 18.70 -14.26 2.96
N MET A 209 18.23 -14.42 1.74
CA MET A 209 18.96 -15.11 0.68
C MET A 209 19.93 -14.17 -0.01
N VAL A 210 21.19 -14.52 0.03
CA VAL A 210 22.26 -13.88 -0.74
C VAL A 210 22.78 -14.88 -1.76
N VAL A 211 22.67 -14.52 -3.03
CA VAL A 211 23.24 -15.34 -4.11
C VAL A 211 24.72 -14.95 -4.27
N GLU A 212 25.60 -15.95 -4.13
CA GLU A 212 27.03 -15.73 -4.20
C GLU A 212 27.44 -15.04 -5.53
N GLY A 213 28.26 -14.00 -5.41
CA GLY A 213 28.76 -13.20 -6.54
C GLY A 213 27.87 -12.05 -6.97
N LEU A 214 26.63 -11.91 -6.43
CA LEU A 214 25.71 -10.82 -6.82
C LEU A 214 25.87 -9.56 -5.95
N GLY A 215 26.24 -9.72 -4.67
CA GLY A 215 26.48 -8.57 -3.76
C GLY A 215 25.22 -7.89 -3.24
N PHE A 216 24.04 -8.50 -3.34
CA PHE A 216 22.80 -7.99 -2.77
C PHE A 216 21.90 -9.13 -2.25
N VAL A 217 20.98 -8.77 -1.35
CA VAL A 217 19.95 -9.69 -0.82
C VAL A 217 18.70 -9.68 -1.71
N LEU A 218 18.01 -10.81 -1.76
CA LEU A 218 16.72 -10.92 -2.46
C LEU A 218 15.57 -10.48 -1.54
N ASN A 219 14.53 -9.85 -2.13
CA ASN A 219 13.37 -9.41 -1.38
C ASN A 219 12.49 -10.59 -0.93
N ASN A 220 11.60 -10.35 0.05
CA ASN A 220 10.61 -11.32 0.52
C ASN A 220 9.16 -10.85 0.30
N ARG A 221 8.90 -10.12 -0.77
CA ARG A 221 7.58 -9.51 -1.01
C ARG A 221 6.45 -10.51 -1.30
N MET A 222 6.75 -11.76 -1.63
CA MET A 222 5.72 -12.80 -1.73
C MET A 222 4.94 -13.02 -0.43
N LEU A 223 5.46 -12.59 0.73
CA LEU A 223 4.74 -12.60 2.02
C LEU A 223 3.44 -11.77 2.01
N TYR A 224 3.28 -10.87 1.06
CA TYR A 224 2.04 -10.08 0.94
C TYR A 224 0.91 -10.83 0.24
N PHE A 225 1.17 -11.94 -0.43
CA PHE A 225 0.10 -12.78 -0.95
C PHE A 225 -0.67 -13.47 0.19
N SER A 226 -1.95 -13.71 -0.05
CA SER A 226 -2.77 -14.57 0.79
C SER A 226 -2.72 -16.01 0.29
N LEU A 227 -2.72 -16.97 1.22
CA LEU A 227 -2.93 -18.38 0.91
C LEU A 227 -4.42 -18.77 0.91
N ASP A 228 -5.29 -17.85 1.32
CA ASP A 228 -6.73 -17.98 1.20
C ASP A 228 -7.14 -17.69 -0.25
N ALA A 229 -7.69 -18.70 -0.94
CA ALA A 229 -8.08 -18.60 -2.35
C ALA A 229 -9.20 -17.59 -2.62
N ASP A 230 -10.00 -17.27 -1.61
CA ASP A 230 -11.10 -16.30 -1.72
C ASP A 230 -10.61 -14.85 -1.51
N ASN A 231 -9.35 -14.67 -1.15
CA ASN A 231 -8.77 -13.34 -0.96
C ASN A 231 -8.41 -12.72 -2.31
N VAL A 232 -8.77 -11.46 -2.52
CA VAL A 232 -8.45 -10.73 -3.75
C VAL A 232 -6.95 -10.74 -4.08
N ASN A 233 -6.08 -10.81 -3.06
CA ASN A 233 -4.62 -10.89 -3.20
C ASN A 233 -4.10 -12.33 -3.01
N ALA A 234 -4.90 -13.34 -3.36
CA ALA A 234 -4.46 -14.74 -3.35
C ALA A 234 -3.26 -14.96 -4.26
N LEU A 235 -2.40 -15.90 -3.87
CA LEU A 235 -1.23 -16.28 -4.66
C LEU A 235 -1.66 -16.98 -5.95
N GLU A 236 -1.27 -16.44 -7.09
CA GLU A 236 -1.55 -16.98 -8.41
C GLU A 236 -0.33 -16.82 -9.34
N PRO A 237 -0.11 -17.75 -10.30
CA PRO A 237 0.97 -17.63 -11.28
C PRO A 237 0.85 -16.31 -12.09
N GLY A 238 1.98 -15.62 -12.28
CA GLY A 238 2.04 -14.38 -13.04
C GLY A 238 1.42 -13.15 -12.38
N LYS A 239 0.83 -13.28 -11.20
CA LYS A 239 0.22 -12.19 -10.44
C LYS A 239 1.27 -11.41 -9.67
N ARG A 240 1.16 -10.08 -9.70
CA ARG A 240 1.96 -9.20 -8.83
C ARG A 240 1.27 -9.06 -7.48
N THR A 241 2.04 -9.19 -6.43
CA THR A 241 1.50 -8.97 -5.09
C THR A 241 1.18 -7.48 -4.87
N ARG A 242 0.18 -7.20 -4.07
CA ARG A 242 0.02 -5.89 -3.46
C ARG A 242 1.31 -5.53 -2.70
N HIS A 243 1.76 -4.29 -2.78
CA HIS A 243 2.99 -3.86 -2.12
C HIS A 243 2.85 -2.50 -1.41
N THR A 244 3.82 -2.22 -0.54
CA THR A 244 3.84 -1.06 0.35
C THR A 244 4.77 0.07 -0.12
N VAL A 245 5.35 -0.05 -1.30
CA VAL A 245 6.23 0.97 -1.89
C VAL A 245 5.36 2.10 -2.44
N ASN A 246 5.41 3.27 -1.82
CA ASN A 246 4.46 4.36 -2.06
C ASN A 246 5.17 5.71 -2.22
N PRO A 247 5.96 5.92 -3.28
CA PRO A 247 6.48 7.25 -3.57
C PRO A 247 5.33 8.21 -3.85
N ALA A 248 5.41 9.42 -3.32
CA ALA A 248 4.34 10.39 -3.43
C ALA A 248 4.82 11.74 -3.96
N LEU A 249 3.93 12.42 -4.66
CA LEU A 249 4.12 13.78 -5.13
C LEU A 249 2.88 14.62 -4.83
N ALA A 250 3.09 15.92 -4.61
CA ALA A 250 1.99 16.88 -4.56
C ALA A 250 2.26 18.06 -5.50
N MET A 251 1.16 18.52 -6.14
CA MET A 251 1.13 19.74 -6.94
C MET A 251 0.31 20.79 -6.20
N LYS A 252 0.68 22.04 -6.38
CA LYS A 252 -0.07 23.21 -5.92
C LYS A 252 -0.15 24.23 -7.04
N ASP A 253 -1.36 24.67 -7.35
CA ASP A 253 -1.61 25.65 -8.42
C ASP A 253 -0.95 25.24 -9.77
N GLY A 254 -1.02 23.93 -10.11
CA GLY A 254 -0.46 23.36 -11.32
C GLY A 254 1.08 23.26 -11.35
N LYS A 255 1.77 23.45 -10.22
CA LYS A 255 3.22 23.40 -10.11
C LYS A 255 3.67 22.31 -9.14
N PRO A 256 4.80 21.64 -9.39
CA PRO A 256 5.42 20.74 -8.44
C PRO A 256 5.63 21.44 -7.08
N TYR A 257 5.20 20.80 -6.01
CA TYR A 257 5.22 21.41 -4.68
C TYR A 257 5.98 20.57 -3.65
N LEU A 258 5.72 19.28 -3.59
CA LEU A 258 6.31 18.39 -2.60
C LEU A 258 6.54 17.00 -3.20
N ALA A 259 7.61 16.33 -2.76
CA ALA A 259 7.92 14.93 -3.04
C ALA A 259 8.35 14.25 -1.73
N TRP A 260 7.79 13.06 -1.40
CA TRP A 260 8.12 12.30 -0.18
C TRP A 260 7.98 10.79 -0.32
#